data_54ae393f7cc5ad7c9a49872e811de216
#
_entry.id   54ae393f7cc5ad7c9a49872e811de216
#
_cell.length_a   1.000
_cell.length_b   1.000
_cell.length_c   1.000
_cell.angle_alpha   90.00
_cell.angle_beta   90.00
_cell.angle_gamma   90.00
#
_symmetry.space_group_name_H-M   'P 1'
#
loop_
_entity.id
_entity.type
_entity.pdbx_description
1 polymer ?
#
loop_
_entity_poly.entity_id
_entity_poly.type
_entity_poly.pdbx_seq_one_letter_code
_entity_poly.pdbx_strand_id
1 'polypeptide(L)'
;LVYSISPFRDAAVFSAGHAADGAFWLNDDTGKWAGSTFYGTFPTWVMAYNDRNGLDSRIQDLTWEPYHSSGAYTYFSALNSEGFKHRFTDTYRKYRNFKTSGLVNEEVNRLATTCLRNTAIGTDNITDFLAVTYYAGNFEHKSALEYPIEIQDTYVRLDRNISELLEAAEKKVGIQNLLVFITSTGYADAEVSDYLSEYRIPTGEFYMDRCTALLNMFLMATYGQG
;
A
#
# COMPACT_ATOMS: atom_id res chain seq x y z
N LEU A 1 9.21 -17.48 7.11
CA LEU A 1 8.43 -16.47 7.84
C LEU A 1 7.34 -15.88 6.93
N VAL A 2 6.20 -15.54 7.54
CA VAL A 2 5.04 -14.96 6.84
C VAL A 2 4.54 -13.74 7.62
N TYR A 3 4.61 -12.57 7.02
CA TYR A 3 4.13 -11.34 7.63
C TYR A 3 3.17 -10.59 6.71
N SER A 4 2.17 -9.94 7.32
CA SER A 4 1.23 -9.06 6.62
C SER A 4 1.19 -7.68 7.28
N ILE A 5 1.31 -6.63 6.48
CA ILE A 5 1.32 -5.24 6.91
C ILE A 5 0.31 -4.45 6.08
N SER A 6 -0.63 -3.78 6.75
CA SER A 6 -1.67 -2.99 6.11
C SER A 6 -2.09 -1.83 7.01
N PRO A 7 -2.55 -0.71 6.48
CA PRO A 7 -3.16 0.32 7.34
C PRO A 7 -4.48 -0.15 7.95
N PHE A 8 -5.16 -1.14 7.35
CA PHE A 8 -6.47 -1.63 7.78
C PHE A 8 -6.40 -3.05 8.34
N ARG A 9 -7.09 -3.27 9.46
CA ARG A 9 -7.10 -4.56 10.16
C ARG A 9 -7.55 -5.71 9.26
N ASP A 10 -8.68 -5.53 8.59
CA ASP A 10 -9.28 -6.62 7.81
C ASP A 10 -8.37 -7.03 6.66
N ALA A 11 -7.76 -6.06 5.98
CA ALA A 11 -6.79 -6.34 4.92
C ALA A 11 -5.53 -7.04 5.45
N ALA A 12 -5.01 -6.63 6.62
CA ALA A 12 -3.86 -7.28 7.24
C ALA A 12 -4.16 -8.74 7.58
N VAL A 13 -5.30 -8.99 8.24
CA VAL A 13 -5.71 -10.34 8.66
C VAL A 13 -6.04 -11.23 7.46
N PHE A 14 -6.74 -10.69 6.47
CA PHE A 14 -7.09 -11.42 5.25
C PHE A 14 -5.84 -11.88 4.48
N SER A 15 -4.87 -10.98 4.31
CA SER A 15 -3.62 -11.29 3.60
C SER A 15 -2.68 -12.21 4.39
N ALA A 16 -2.76 -12.21 5.72
CA ALA A 16 -1.99 -13.09 6.59
C ALA A 16 -2.49 -14.53 6.56
N GLY A 17 -3.80 -14.75 6.42
CA GLY A 17 -4.40 -16.06 6.55
C GLY A 17 -4.22 -16.64 7.95
N HIS A 18 -4.23 -17.98 8.05
CA HIS A 18 -4.20 -18.69 9.34
C HIS A 18 -2.76 -18.98 9.85
N ALA A 19 -1.80 -19.07 8.95
CA ALA A 19 -0.46 -19.60 9.25
C ALA A 19 0.65 -18.55 9.26
N ALA A 20 0.29 -17.27 9.29
CA ALA A 20 1.29 -16.20 9.35
C ALA A 20 1.96 -16.11 10.73
N ASP A 21 3.19 -15.61 10.75
CA ASP A 21 3.92 -15.25 11.97
C ASP A 21 3.49 -13.89 12.53
N GLY A 22 2.78 -13.08 11.73
CA GLY A 22 2.22 -11.82 12.20
C GLY A 22 1.39 -11.07 11.16
N ALA A 23 0.35 -10.40 11.64
CA ALA A 23 -0.45 -9.44 10.88
C ALA A 23 -0.50 -8.12 11.65
N PHE A 24 -0.15 -7.02 10.97
CA PHE A 24 -0.01 -5.71 11.60
C PHE A 24 -0.83 -4.66 10.88
N TRP A 25 -1.54 -3.83 11.66
CA TRP A 25 -2.36 -2.73 11.17
C TRP A 25 -2.26 -1.50 12.06
N LEU A 26 -2.58 -0.33 11.52
CA LEU A 26 -2.66 0.90 12.30
C LEU A 26 -3.96 0.93 13.13
N ASN A 27 -3.83 1.13 14.42
CA ASN A 27 -4.95 1.30 15.34
C ASN A 27 -5.55 2.69 15.18
N ASP A 28 -6.87 2.77 15.02
CA ASP A 28 -7.62 4.00 14.74
C ASP A 28 -7.65 4.98 15.92
N ASP A 29 -7.45 4.49 17.15
CA ASP A 29 -7.53 5.29 18.36
C ASP A 29 -6.16 5.75 18.84
N THR A 30 -5.14 4.92 18.64
CA THR A 30 -3.80 5.19 19.18
C THR A 30 -2.77 5.58 18.12
N GLY A 31 -3.02 5.30 16.84
CA GLY A 31 -2.05 5.51 15.76
C GLY A 31 -0.82 4.59 15.83
N LYS A 32 -0.83 3.61 16.72
CA LYS A 32 0.24 2.61 16.83
C LYS A 32 -0.05 1.41 15.97
N TRP A 33 0.99 0.75 15.52
CA TRP A 33 0.86 -0.55 14.90
C TRP A 33 0.39 -1.58 15.93
N ALA A 34 -0.65 -2.29 15.60
CA ALA A 34 -1.29 -3.33 16.42
C ALA A 34 -1.23 -4.67 15.69
N GLY A 35 -1.46 -5.74 16.41
CA GLY A 35 -1.54 -7.11 15.88
C GLY A 35 -2.54 -7.93 16.68
N SER A 36 -2.65 -9.22 16.36
CA SER A 36 -3.51 -10.16 17.07
C SER A 36 -2.67 -11.20 17.81
N THR A 37 -3.10 -11.56 19.00
CA THR A 37 -2.55 -12.69 19.78
C THR A 37 -2.78 -14.04 19.09
N PHE A 38 -3.67 -14.09 18.09
CA PHE A 38 -3.86 -15.26 17.24
C PHE A 38 -2.56 -15.69 16.55
N TYR A 39 -1.74 -14.72 16.14
CA TYR A 39 -0.44 -14.95 15.48
C TYR A 39 0.73 -15.09 16.49
N GLY A 40 0.46 -15.25 17.77
CA GLY A 40 1.47 -15.40 18.80
C GLY A 40 1.79 -14.11 19.55
N THR A 41 3.00 -14.04 20.10
CA THR A 41 3.45 -12.89 20.88
C THR A 41 3.76 -11.70 19.97
N PHE A 42 3.29 -10.51 20.39
CA PHE A 42 3.54 -9.28 19.64
C PHE A 42 5.06 -9.02 19.52
N PRO A 43 5.61 -8.88 18.31
CA PRO A 43 7.05 -8.85 18.11
C PRO A 43 7.72 -7.61 18.71
N THR A 44 8.90 -7.81 19.30
CA THR A 44 9.68 -6.73 19.93
C THR A 44 10.12 -5.67 18.95
N TRP A 45 10.33 -6.01 17.67
CA TRP A 45 10.69 -5.04 16.63
C TRP A 45 9.55 -4.08 16.28
N VAL A 46 8.28 -4.54 16.36
CA VAL A 46 7.10 -3.66 16.19
C VAL A 46 6.91 -2.78 17.42
N MET A 47 7.12 -3.34 18.64
CA MET A 47 7.10 -2.54 19.87
C MET A 47 8.15 -1.41 19.81
N ALA A 48 9.37 -1.75 19.45
CA ALA A 48 10.46 -0.78 19.31
C ALA A 48 10.19 0.27 18.23
N TYR A 49 9.51 -0.11 17.13
CA TYR A 49 9.06 0.83 16.11
C TYR A 49 8.03 1.80 16.70
N ASN A 50 6.99 1.29 17.35
CA ASN A 50 5.96 2.10 18.00
C ASN A 50 6.53 3.10 19.01
N ASP A 51 7.54 2.69 19.78
CA ASP A 51 8.13 3.54 20.81
C ASP A 51 9.04 4.64 20.24
N ARG A 52 9.75 4.36 19.16
CA ARG A 52 10.76 5.27 18.59
C ARG A 52 10.25 6.09 17.41
N ASN A 53 9.38 5.50 16.59
CA ASN A 53 8.95 6.03 15.31
C ASN A 53 7.42 5.99 15.14
N GLY A 54 6.67 5.76 16.21
CA GLY A 54 5.21 5.65 16.17
C GLY A 54 4.56 6.85 15.51
N LEU A 55 3.50 6.61 14.76
CA LEU A 55 2.71 7.66 14.11
C LEU A 55 2.12 8.61 15.15
N ASP A 56 1.74 8.10 16.32
CA ASP A 56 1.15 8.86 17.43
C ASP A 56 2.03 10.05 17.87
N SER A 57 3.34 9.89 17.87
CA SER A 57 4.29 10.93 18.23
C SER A 57 4.55 11.97 17.12
N ARG A 58 4.20 11.67 15.88
CA ARG A 58 4.55 12.48 14.70
C ARG A 58 3.36 13.09 14.00
N ILE A 59 2.15 12.54 14.17
CA ILE A 59 0.99 12.88 13.36
C ILE A 59 0.61 14.37 13.40
N GLN A 60 0.84 15.04 14.53
CA GLN A 60 0.51 16.46 14.69
C GLN A 60 1.39 17.37 13.83
N ASP A 61 2.62 16.93 13.55
CA ASP A 61 3.59 17.68 12.74
C ASP A 61 3.50 17.32 11.25
N LEU A 62 2.75 16.27 10.91
CA LEU A 62 2.56 15.87 9.54
C LEU A 62 1.60 16.80 8.80
N THR A 63 2.03 17.20 7.62
CA THR A 63 1.21 17.94 6.68
C THR A 63 1.26 17.21 5.34
N TRP A 64 0.10 16.91 4.78
CA TRP A 64 0.02 16.37 3.44
C TRP A 64 -0.21 17.51 2.46
N GLU A 65 0.77 17.74 1.62
CA GLU A 65 0.80 18.69 0.51
C GLU A 65 1.18 17.94 -0.76
N PRO A 66 0.89 18.46 -1.96
CA PRO A 66 1.29 17.83 -3.21
C PRO A 66 2.80 17.57 -3.24
N TYR A 67 3.18 16.37 -3.65
CA TYR A 67 4.59 15.97 -3.78
C TYR A 67 5.29 16.73 -4.90
N HIS A 68 4.58 16.98 -6.00
CA HIS A 68 5.04 17.81 -7.09
C HIS A 68 4.33 19.17 -7.11
N SER A 69 4.78 20.08 -7.96
CA SER A 69 4.04 21.32 -8.21
C SER A 69 2.65 21.02 -8.75
N SER A 70 1.67 21.86 -8.41
CA SER A 70 0.26 21.64 -8.81
C SER A 70 0.06 21.46 -10.31
N GLY A 71 0.89 22.06 -11.15
CA GLY A 71 0.87 21.88 -12.61
C GLY A 71 1.24 20.48 -13.10
N ALA A 72 1.78 19.60 -12.25
CA ALA A 72 2.09 18.22 -12.60
C ALA A 72 0.86 17.29 -12.49
N TYR A 73 -0.19 17.71 -11.78
CA TYR A 73 -1.40 16.92 -11.54
C TYR A 73 -2.49 17.30 -12.53
N THR A 74 -2.41 16.76 -13.74
CA THR A 74 -3.27 17.16 -14.86
C THR A 74 -4.40 16.19 -15.19
N TYR A 75 -4.41 15.00 -14.62
CA TYR A 75 -5.33 13.94 -15.00
C TYR A 75 -6.81 14.26 -14.71
N PHE A 76 -7.10 14.96 -13.61
CA PHE A 76 -8.44 15.46 -13.25
C PHE A 76 -8.52 16.99 -13.27
N SER A 77 -7.67 17.65 -14.00
CA SER A 77 -7.23 19.03 -13.79
C SER A 77 -8.22 20.15 -14.11
N ALA A 78 -9.44 19.85 -14.50
CA ALA A 78 -10.34 20.92 -14.94
C ALA A 78 -10.84 21.84 -13.82
N LEU A 79 -10.70 21.50 -12.54
CA LEU A 79 -11.45 22.17 -11.48
C LEU A 79 -10.65 22.89 -10.40
N ASN A 80 -9.39 22.56 -10.13
CA ASN A 80 -8.62 23.26 -9.09
C ASN A 80 -7.12 23.26 -9.42
N SER A 81 -6.61 24.41 -9.82
CA SER A 81 -5.17 24.66 -10.03
C SER A 81 -4.45 25.01 -8.72
N GLU A 82 -5.15 25.16 -7.62
CA GLU A 82 -4.57 25.42 -6.30
C GLU A 82 -4.24 24.11 -5.61
N GLY A 83 -3.02 24.01 -5.08
CA GLY A 83 -2.61 22.84 -4.30
C GLY A 83 -3.48 22.63 -3.07
N PHE A 84 -3.35 21.48 -2.44
CA PHE A 84 -4.04 21.16 -1.19
C PHE A 84 -3.07 21.17 0.00
N LYS A 85 -3.65 21.28 1.20
CA LYS A 85 -2.90 21.18 2.46
C LYS A 85 -3.78 20.57 3.55
N HIS A 86 -3.49 19.32 3.91
CA HIS A 86 -4.20 18.61 4.96
C HIS A 86 -3.32 18.42 6.20
N ARG A 87 -3.91 18.66 7.37
CA ARG A 87 -3.31 18.39 8.69
C ARG A 87 -4.19 17.43 9.47
N PHE A 88 -3.59 16.59 10.28
CA PHE A 88 -4.28 15.56 11.05
C PHE A 88 -4.38 15.96 12.51
N THR A 89 -5.13 17.03 12.78
CA THR A 89 -5.27 17.62 14.12
C THR A 89 -6.58 17.29 14.83
N ASP A 90 -7.55 16.69 14.12
CA ASP A 90 -8.82 16.27 14.73
C ASP A 90 -8.58 15.18 15.78
N THR A 91 -8.99 15.46 17.01
CA THR A 91 -8.75 14.58 18.16
C THR A 91 -9.36 13.18 17.97
N TYR A 92 -10.52 13.10 17.30
CA TYR A 92 -11.28 11.84 17.17
C TYR A 92 -11.05 11.10 15.85
N ARG A 93 -10.64 11.80 14.80
CA ARG A 93 -10.57 11.24 13.44
C ARG A 93 -9.18 11.30 12.82
N LYS A 94 -8.19 11.88 13.47
CA LYS A 94 -6.87 12.13 12.88
C LYS A 94 -6.23 10.87 12.27
N TYR A 95 -6.29 9.75 12.97
CA TYR A 95 -5.71 8.50 12.45
C TYR A 95 -6.55 7.89 11.32
N ARG A 96 -7.88 7.99 11.39
CA ARG A 96 -8.77 7.53 10.32
C ARG A 96 -8.57 8.35 9.04
N ASN A 97 -8.50 9.66 9.18
CA ASN A 97 -8.24 10.55 8.04
C ASN A 97 -6.83 10.33 7.48
N PHE A 98 -5.83 10.14 8.34
CA PHE A 98 -4.48 9.79 7.91
C PHE A 98 -4.46 8.49 7.10
N LYS A 99 -5.21 7.47 7.50
CA LYS A 99 -5.27 6.17 6.81
C LYS A 99 -5.84 6.24 5.40
N THR A 100 -6.57 7.29 5.07
CA THR A 100 -7.11 7.55 3.72
C THR A 100 -6.32 8.60 2.95
N SER A 101 -5.17 9.05 3.47
CA SER A 101 -4.27 9.97 2.78
C SER A 101 -3.13 9.24 2.06
N GLY A 102 -2.51 9.91 1.09
CA GLY A 102 -1.32 9.40 0.43
C GLY A 102 -0.13 9.15 1.36
N LEU A 103 -0.09 9.84 2.52
CA LEU A 103 0.97 9.67 3.52
C LEU A 103 0.92 8.33 4.26
N VAL A 104 -0.22 7.65 4.29
CA VAL A 104 -0.31 6.35 4.97
C VAL A 104 0.61 5.32 4.33
N ASN A 105 0.82 5.41 3.03
CA ASN A 105 1.67 4.48 2.30
C ASN A 105 3.15 4.61 2.71
N GLU A 106 3.58 5.82 3.06
CA GLU A 106 4.91 6.03 3.63
C GLU A 106 5.06 5.36 5.00
N GLU A 107 4.00 5.40 5.82
CA GLU A 107 3.99 4.75 7.13
C GLU A 107 4.00 3.22 7.01
N VAL A 108 3.21 2.66 6.09
CA VAL A 108 3.23 1.23 5.74
C VAL A 108 4.62 0.82 5.27
N ASN A 109 5.21 1.60 4.38
CA ASN A 109 6.53 1.33 3.82
C ASN A 109 7.64 1.35 4.89
N ARG A 110 7.57 2.27 5.84
CA ARG A 110 8.49 2.34 6.99
C ARG A 110 8.42 1.08 7.84
N LEU A 111 7.23 0.56 8.14
CA LEU A 111 7.12 -0.69 8.90
C LEU A 111 7.58 -1.88 8.07
N ALA A 112 7.23 -1.97 6.79
CA ALA A 112 7.63 -3.05 5.89
C ALA A 112 9.17 -3.12 5.74
N THR A 113 9.82 -2.00 5.52
CA THR A 113 11.30 -1.94 5.47
C THR A 113 11.94 -2.22 6.84
N THR A 114 11.26 -1.89 7.94
CA THR A 114 11.71 -2.25 9.30
C THR A 114 11.58 -3.75 9.52
N CYS A 115 10.52 -4.39 9.04
CA CYS A 115 10.34 -5.84 9.03
C CYS A 115 11.52 -6.52 8.31
N LEU A 116 11.82 -6.10 7.09
CA LEU A 116 12.95 -6.64 6.32
C LEU A 116 14.29 -6.52 7.05
N ARG A 117 14.51 -5.42 7.79
CA ARG A 117 15.77 -5.19 8.52
C ARG A 117 15.89 -5.95 9.84
N ASN A 118 14.78 -6.15 10.54
CA ASN A 118 14.79 -6.63 11.92
C ASN A 118 14.29 -8.06 12.11
N THR A 119 13.96 -8.75 11.02
CA THR A 119 13.54 -10.15 11.04
C THR A 119 14.49 -11.04 10.24
N ALA A 120 14.37 -12.34 10.43
CA ALA A 120 15.10 -13.33 9.66
C ALA A 120 14.50 -13.62 8.28
N ILE A 121 13.54 -12.81 7.82
CA ILE A 121 12.97 -12.96 6.47
C ILE A 121 14.06 -12.90 5.40
N GLY A 122 14.10 -13.86 4.49
CA GLY A 122 15.10 -13.96 3.42
C GLY A 122 16.51 -14.34 3.87
N THR A 123 16.70 -14.95 5.05
CA THR A 123 18.03 -15.29 5.56
C THR A 123 18.39 -16.78 5.45
N ASP A 124 17.42 -17.62 5.09
CA ASP A 124 17.61 -19.08 4.90
C ASP A 124 17.11 -19.52 3.52
N ASN A 125 17.05 -20.84 3.29
CA ASN A 125 16.60 -21.42 2.02
C ASN A 125 15.09 -21.76 2.01
N ILE A 126 14.34 -21.34 3.01
CA ILE A 126 12.91 -21.54 3.09
C ILE A 126 12.23 -20.29 2.53
N THR A 127 11.25 -20.46 1.65
CA THR A 127 10.52 -19.33 1.07
C THR A 127 9.77 -18.58 2.13
N ASP A 128 10.04 -17.29 2.24
CA ASP A 128 9.33 -16.34 3.09
C ASP A 128 8.26 -15.60 2.28
N PHE A 129 7.27 -15.03 2.98
CA PHE A 129 6.21 -14.26 2.36
C PHE A 129 5.97 -12.94 3.12
N LEU A 130 6.03 -11.84 2.42
CA LEU A 130 5.69 -10.52 2.95
C LEU A 130 4.54 -9.91 2.13
N ALA A 131 3.35 -9.85 2.73
CA ALA A 131 2.20 -9.15 2.16
C ALA A 131 2.19 -7.69 2.64
N VAL A 132 2.22 -6.75 1.71
CA VAL A 132 2.13 -5.32 2.01
C VAL A 132 0.93 -4.74 1.29
N THR A 133 -0.04 -4.24 2.04
CA THR A 133 -1.22 -3.59 1.48
C THR A 133 -1.07 -2.08 1.61
N TYR A 134 -1.08 -1.40 0.49
CA TYR A 134 -1.10 0.05 0.40
C TYR A 134 -2.53 0.58 0.19
N TYR A 135 -2.74 1.83 0.54
CA TYR A 135 -3.99 2.53 0.24
C TYR A 135 -3.88 3.26 -1.10
N ALA A 136 -4.77 2.94 -2.02
CA ALA A 136 -4.86 3.56 -3.34
C ALA A 136 -6.26 4.13 -3.62
N GLY A 137 -6.99 4.47 -2.55
CA GLY A 137 -8.35 5.01 -2.62
C GLY A 137 -8.39 6.53 -2.48
N ASN A 138 -9.61 7.05 -2.48
CA ASN A 138 -9.88 8.46 -2.36
C ASN A 138 -9.79 8.94 -0.90
N PHE A 139 -9.28 10.15 -0.70
CA PHE A 139 -9.20 10.78 0.61
C PHE A 139 -10.59 10.89 1.26
N GLU A 140 -10.68 10.53 2.54
CA GLU A 140 -11.93 10.48 3.31
C GLU A 140 -13.05 9.68 2.64
N HIS A 141 -12.72 8.76 1.71
CA HIS A 141 -13.67 7.99 0.90
C HIS A 141 -14.63 8.85 0.06
N LYS A 142 -14.25 10.08 -0.24
CA LYS A 142 -15.03 10.99 -1.06
C LYS A 142 -14.74 10.80 -2.55
N SER A 143 -15.54 11.44 -3.38
CA SER A 143 -15.37 11.39 -4.82
C SER A 143 -13.99 11.91 -5.26
N ALA A 144 -13.41 11.31 -6.28
CA ALA A 144 -12.20 11.84 -6.93
C ALA A 144 -12.40 13.24 -7.52
N LEU A 145 -13.65 13.65 -7.77
CA LEU A 145 -13.96 15.02 -8.21
C LEU A 145 -13.88 16.03 -7.08
N GLU A 146 -14.06 15.61 -5.81
CA GLU A 146 -13.90 16.51 -4.64
C GLU A 146 -12.42 16.72 -4.31
N TYR A 147 -11.59 15.68 -4.47
CA TYR A 147 -10.16 15.70 -4.14
C TYR A 147 -9.30 15.19 -5.32
N PRO A 148 -9.34 15.88 -6.48
CA PRO A 148 -8.72 15.38 -7.70
C PRO A 148 -7.18 15.38 -7.67
N ILE A 149 -6.56 16.26 -6.90
CA ILE A 149 -5.10 16.32 -6.75
C ILE A 149 -4.63 15.28 -5.73
N GLU A 150 -5.39 15.12 -4.65
CA GLU A 150 -5.07 14.16 -3.58
C GLU A 150 -5.01 12.72 -4.08
N ILE A 151 -5.94 12.32 -4.94
CA ILE A 151 -5.90 10.97 -5.50
C ILE A 151 -4.67 10.78 -6.42
N GLN A 152 -4.34 11.76 -7.23
CA GLN A 152 -3.15 11.72 -8.08
C GLN A 152 -1.87 11.70 -7.24
N ASP A 153 -1.79 12.54 -6.19
CA ASP A 153 -0.65 12.57 -5.27
C ASP A 153 -0.49 11.23 -4.53
N THR A 154 -1.61 10.59 -4.17
CA THR A 154 -1.60 9.26 -3.56
C THR A 154 -0.91 8.25 -4.47
N TYR A 155 -1.20 8.25 -5.77
CA TYR A 155 -0.56 7.35 -6.74
C TYR A 155 0.91 7.68 -6.98
N VAL A 156 1.27 8.96 -7.07
CA VAL A 156 2.67 9.39 -7.20
C VAL A 156 3.51 8.91 -6.00
N ARG A 157 2.97 9.05 -4.78
CA ARG A 157 3.63 8.56 -3.57
C ARG A 157 3.66 7.04 -3.49
N LEU A 158 2.59 6.38 -3.94
CA LEU A 158 2.50 4.93 -3.97
C LEU A 158 3.59 4.32 -4.86
N ASP A 159 3.77 4.85 -6.07
CA ASP A 159 4.82 4.41 -6.99
C ASP A 159 6.21 4.49 -6.34
N ARG A 160 6.52 5.62 -5.71
CA ARG A 160 7.76 5.80 -4.97
C ARG A 160 7.91 4.80 -3.82
N ASN A 161 6.85 4.60 -3.03
CA ASN A 161 6.90 3.68 -1.89
C ASN A 161 7.12 2.22 -2.35
N ILE A 162 6.50 1.82 -3.46
CA ILE A 162 6.74 0.51 -4.05
C ILE A 162 8.19 0.37 -4.50
N SER A 163 8.74 1.37 -5.19
CA SER A 163 10.15 1.38 -5.60
C SER A 163 11.08 1.22 -4.40
N GLU A 164 10.89 2.01 -3.35
CA GLU A 164 11.71 1.95 -2.12
C GLU A 164 11.61 0.58 -1.42
N LEU A 165 10.42 -0.05 -1.40
CA LEU A 165 10.26 -1.39 -0.84
C LEU A 165 10.98 -2.44 -1.66
N LEU A 166 10.86 -2.39 -2.99
CA LEU A 166 11.53 -3.32 -3.89
C LEU A 166 13.04 -3.20 -3.79
N GLU A 167 13.58 -2.00 -3.74
CA GLU A 167 15.02 -1.77 -3.51
C GLU A 167 15.49 -2.34 -2.16
N ALA A 168 14.69 -2.18 -1.10
CA ALA A 168 15.01 -2.74 0.21
C ALA A 168 14.98 -4.28 0.20
N ALA A 169 14.02 -4.88 -0.50
CA ALA A 169 13.91 -6.33 -0.66
C ALA A 169 15.07 -6.88 -1.51
N GLU A 170 15.35 -6.26 -2.65
CA GLU A 170 16.48 -6.63 -3.51
C GLU A 170 17.81 -6.57 -2.76
N LYS A 171 18.03 -5.50 -1.98
CA LYS A 171 19.23 -5.37 -1.14
C LYS A 171 19.34 -6.47 -0.09
N LYS A 172 18.20 -6.97 0.40
CA LYS A 172 18.15 -8.01 1.44
C LYS A 172 18.45 -9.41 0.88
N VAL A 173 17.82 -9.79 -0.24
CA VAL A 173 17.83 -11.16 -0.75
C VAL A 173 18.44 -11.31 -2.13
N GLY A 174 18.67 -10.23 -2.86
CA GLY A 174 19.07 -10.23 -4.27
C GLY A 174 17.90 -10.47 -5.21
N ILE A 175 17.94 -9.84 -6.39
CA ILE A 175 16.86 -9.89 -7.38
C ILE A 175 16.52 -11.31 -7.85
N GLN A 176 17.50 -12.19 -7.93
CA GLN A 176 17.35 -13.58 -8.35
C GLN A 176 16.57 -14.46 -7.36
N ASN A 177 16.43 -13.98 -6.12
CA ASN A 177 15.71 -14.68 -5.04
C ASN A 177 14.39 -13.97 -4.67
N LEU A 178 13.99 -13.00 -5.48
CA LEU A 178 12.79 -12.19 -5.23
C LEU A 178 11.70 -12.48 -6.28
N LEU A 179 10.52 -12.87 -5.82
CA LEU A 179 9.33 -12.94 -6.65
C LEU A 179 8.32 -11.92 -6.13
N VAL A 180 7.83 -11.06 -7.03
CA VAL A 180 6.91 -9.97 -6.70
C VAL A 180 5.58 -10.16 -7.41
N PHE A 181 4.50 -10.05 -6.65
CA PHE A 181 3.14 -9.98 -7.17
C PHE A 181 2.53 -8.63 -6.79
N ILE A 182 1.96 -7.91 -7.75
CA ILE A 182 1.19 -6.69 -7.51
C ILE A 182 -0.23 -6.94 -7.99
N THR A 183 -1.21 -6.70 -7.12
CA THR A 183 -2.62 -6.85 -7.43
C THR A 183 -3.43 -5.75 -6.75
N SER A 184 -4.61 -5.46 -7.29
CA SER A 184 -5.59 -4.59 -6.62
C SER A 184 -6.68 -5.42 -5.95
N THR A 185 -7.29 -4.87 -4.89
CA THR A 185 -8.40 -5.51 -4.16
C THR A 185 -9.77 -5.01 -4.60
N GLY A 186 -9.83 -4.10 -5.57
CA GLY A 186 -11.07 -3.54 -6.10
C GLY A 186 -10.82 -2.64 -7.30
N TYR A 187 -11.90 -2.12 -7.81
CA TYR A 187 -11.91 -1.17 -8.92
C TYR A 187 -12.50 0.15 -8.42
N ALA A 188 -11.94 1.27 -8.86
CA ALA A 188 -12.70 2.50 -8.90
C ALA A 188 -13.43 2.50 -10.25
N ASP A 189 -14.77 2.55 -10.25
CA ASP A 189 -15.50 2.94 -11.43
C ASP A 189 -15.11 4.39 -11.73
N ALA A 190 -14.07 4.54 -12.54
CA ALA A 190 -13.90 5.78 -13.23
C ALA A 190 -15.07 5.83 -14.23
N GLU A 191 -16.00 6.75 -14.03
CA GLU A 191 -16.77 7.19 -15.16
C GLU A 191 -15.73 7.59 -16.21
N VAL A 192 -15.59 6.72 -17.20
CA VAL A 192 -14.68 6.92 -18.33
C VAL A 192 -15.27 8.09 -19.10
N SER A 193 -14.96 9.28 -18.64
CA SER A 193 -15.26 10.48 -19.36
C SER A 193 -14.34 10.54 -20.58
N ASP A 194 -14.69 11.35 -21.54
CA ASP A 194 -13.97 11.61 -22.78
C ASP A 194 -12.47 11.96 -22.61
N TYR A 195 -11.99 12.12 -21.37
CA TYR A 195 -10.60 12.43 -21.02
C TYR A 195 -9.59 11.40 -21.53
N LEU A 196 -9.91 10.10 -21.50
CA LEU A 196 -8.98 9.08 -22.00
C LEU A 196 -8.75 9.22 -23.51
N SER A 197 -9.78 9.64 -24.25
CA SER A 197 -9.67 9.91 -25.67
C SER A 197 -8.90 11.20 -25.96
N GLU A 198 -9.06 12.22 -25.13
CA GLU A 198 -8.37 13.50 -25.24
C GLU A 198 -6.85 13.34 -25.03
N TYR A 199 -6.44 12.55 -24.06
CA TYR A 199 -5.02 12.30 -23.78
C TYR A 199 -4.41 11.17 -24.61
N ARG A 200 -5.17 10.58 -25.56
CA ARG A 200 -4.71 9.47 -26.42
C ARG A 200 -4.10 8.31 -25.61
N ILE A 201 -4.63 8.06 -24.43
CA ILE A 201 -4.19 6.93 -23.61
C ILE A 201 -4.69 5.65 -24.29
N PRO A 202 -3.80 4.70 -24.65
CA PRO A 202 -4.23 3.44 -25.20
C PRO A 202 -5.13 2.71 -24.19
N THR A 203 -6.38 2.51 -24.56
CA THR A 203 -7.34 1.75 -23.76
C THR A 203 -7.64 0.43 -24.43
N GLY A 204 -7.93 -0.59 -23.64
CA GLY A 204 -8.30 -1.90 -24.13
C GLY A 204 -9.04 -2.69 -23.06
N GLU A 205 -9.78 -3.68 -23.48
CA GLU A 205 -10.43 -4.61 -22.57
C GLU A 205 -9.47 -5.73 -22.18
N PHE A 206 -9.28 -5.92 -20.87
CA PHE A 206 -8.54 -7.05 -20.34
C PHE A 206 -9.50 -8.18 -19.97
N TYR A 207 -9.44 -9.26 -20.72
CA TYR A 207 -10.30 -10.43 -20.48
C TYR A 207 -9.61 -11.40 -19.52
N MET A 208 -10.01 -11.39 -18.25
CA MET A 208 -9.47 -12.25 -17.21
C MET A 208 -9.55 -13.73 -17.58
N ASP A 209 -10.67 -14.17 -18.15
CA ASP A 209 -10.87 -15.57 -18.56
C ASP A 209 -9.86 -16.01 -19.62
N ARG A 210 -9.55 -15.14 -20.57
CA ARG A 210 -8.53 -15.41 -21.61
C ARG A 210 -7.14 -15.48 -21.00
N CYS A 211 -6.82 -14.58 -20.07
CA CYS A 211 -5.54 -14.59 -19.38
C CYS A 211 -5.38 -15.89 -18.55
N THR A 212 -6.40 -16.25 -17.80
CA THR A 212 -6.43 -17.49 -17.02
C THR A 212 -6.26 -18.73 -17.92
N ALA A 213 -6.97 -18.78 -19.04
CA ALA A 213 -6.85 -19.89 -19.98
C ALA A 213 -5.43 -19.99 -20.57
N LEU A 214 -4.82 -18.87 -20.97
CA LEU A 214 -3.46 -18.83 -21.49
C LEU A 214 -2.43 -19.25 -20.44
N LEU A 215 -2.60 -18.77 -19.20
CA LEU A 215 -1.72 -19.14 -18.09
C LEU A 215 -1.82 -20.63 -17.79
N ASN A 216 -3.02 -21.18 -17.70
CA ASN A 216 -3.23 -22.61 -17.47
C ASN A 216 -2.63 -23.45 -18.60
N MET A 217 -2.82 -23.04 -19.85
CA MET A 217 -2.23 -23.73 -20.99
C MET A 217 -0.70 -23.69 -20.95
N PHE A 218 -0.11 -22.58 -20.58
CA PHE A 218 1.35 -22.45 -20.41
C PHE A 218 1.86 -23.34 -19.27
N LEU A 219 1.18 -23.34 -18.12
CA LEU A 219 1.56 -24.17 -16.97
C LEU A 219 1.44 -25.66 -17.29
N MET A 220 0.36 -26.07 -17.95
CA MET A 220 0.18 -27.45 -18.41
C MET A 220 1.25 -27.88 -19.41
N ALA A 221 1.62 -27.00 -20.35
CA ALA A 221 2.67 -27.28 -21.33
C ALA A 221 4.05 -27.38 -20.69
N THR A 222 4.32 -26.57 -19.65
CA THR A 222 5.65 -26.46 -19.02
C THR A 222 5.86 -27.49 -17.91
N TYR A 223 4.84 -27.74 -17.11
CA TYR A 223 4.95 -28.57 -15.90
C TYR A 223 4.10 -29.84 -15.93
N GLY A 224 3.28 -30.03 -16.96
CA GLY A 224 2.38 -31.16 -17.06
C GLY A 224 1.14 -31.01 -16.16
N GLN A 225 0.26 -32.02 -16.22
CA GLN A 225 -0.84 -32.10 -15.24
C GLN A 225 -0.28 -32.68 -13.94
N GLY A 226 -0.38 -31.91 -12.86
CA GLY A 226 -0.18 -32.38 -11.50
C GLY A 226 -1.43 -33.01 -10.94
#